data_17f537ef0af987bf75770ada09fda2cc
#
_entry.id   17f537ef0af987bf75770ada09fda2cc
#
_cell.length_a   1.000
_cell.length_b   1.000
_cell.length_c   1.000
_cell.angle_alpha   90.00
_cell.angle_beta   90.00
_cell.angle_gamma   90.00
#
_symmetry.space_group_name_H-M   'P 1'
#
loop_
_entity.id
_entity.type
_entity.pdbx_description
1 polymer ?
#
loop_
_entity_poly.entity_id
_entity_poly.type
_entity_poly.pdbx_seq_one_letter_code
_entity_poly.pdbx_strand_id
1 'polypeptide(L)'
;MLRYLSMAVLLCAGPALAEETVTLKPGPGLDEVTSTCSTCHTLNYIKMNSVFLTPDEWKAEVSKMQQAYGGPFDDATAEAIVKYLSATYAAAPKS
;
A
#
# COMPACT_ATOMS: atom_id res chain seq x y z
N MET A 1 28.94 -28.98 44.85
CA MET A 1 29.33 -28.51 43.52
C MET A 1 28.09 -27.97 42.82
N LEU A 2 27.91 -26.69 42.82
CA LEU A 2 26.86 -26.07 42.06
C LEU A 2 27.26 -25.99 40.60
N ARG A 3 26.63 -26.78 39.75
CA ARG A 3 26.71 -26.60 38.34
C ARG A 3 25.71 -25.52 37.95
N TYR A 4 26.22 -24.37 37.65
CA TYR A 4 25.41 -23.34 37.01
C TYR A 4 25.13 -23.80 35.58
N LEU A 5 23.94 -24.31 35.36
CA LEU A 5 23.41 -24.40 34.02
C LEU A 5 23.14 -22.96 33.57
N SER A 6 24.09 -22.40 32.84
CA SER A 6 23.83 -21.20 32.08
C SER A 6 22.83 -21.57 31.00
N MET A 7 21.57 -21.40 31.33
CA MET A 7 20.52 -21.41 30.33
C MET A 7 20.73 -20.17 29.48
N ALA A 8 21.45 -20.33 28.38
CA ALA A 8 21.50 -19.32 27.37
C ALA A 8 20.06 -19.20 26.83
N VAL A 9 19.34 -18.20 27.32
CA VAL A 9 18.10 -17.80 26.70
C VAL A 9 18.50 -17.20 25.34
N LEU A 10 18.42 -18.06 24.34
CA LEU A 10 18.46 -17.59 22.97
C LEU A 10 17.17 -16.80 22.77
N LEU A 11 17.23 -15.51 23.02
CA LEU A 11 16.26 -14.59 22.51
C LEU A 11 16.43 -14.62 20.98
N CYS A 12 15.65 -15.49 20.34
CA CYS A 12 15.32 -15.26 18.94
C CYS A 12 14.50 -13.99 18.89
N ALA A 13 15.18 -12.85 18.93
CA ALA A 13 14.65 -11.69 18.28
C ALA A 13 14.61 -12.07 16.80
N GLY A 14 13.51 -12.71 16.35
CA GLY A 14 13.24 -12.79 14.95
C GLY A 14 13.40 -11.40 14.39
N PRO A 15 13.99 -11.22 13.20
CA PRO A 15 13.97 -9.91 12.58
C PRO A 15 12.52 -9.47 12.66
N ALA A 16 12.29 -8.36 13.33
CA ALA A 16 11.05 -7.65 13.16
C ALA A 16 10.83 -7.68 11.66
N LEU A 17 9.75 -8.30 11.21
CA LEU A 17 9.42 -8.32 9.79
C LEU A 17 9.46 -6.86 9.39
N ALA A 18 10.63 -6.45 8.90
CA ALA A 18 10.78 -5.17 8.27
C ALA A 18 9.73 -5.21 7.18
N GLU A 19 8.67 -4.43 7.35
CA GLU A 19 7.73 -4.19 6.28
C GLU A 19 8.57 -3.86 5.07
N GLU A 20 8.49 -4.71 4.06
CA GLU A 20 9.20 -4.45 2.83
C GLU A 20 8.80 -3.05 2.38
N THR A 21 9.78 -2.16 2.33
CA THR A 21 9.54 -0.82 1.83
C THR A 21 9.15 -0.93 0.38
N VAL A 22 7.86 -0.82 0.11
CA VAL A 22 7.35 -0.87 -1.25
C VAL A 22 7.67 0.46 -1.93
N THR A 23 8.51 0.40 -2.95
CA THR A 23 8.84 1.55 -3.77
C THR A 23 7.90 1.59 -4.97
N LEU A 24 7.10 2.64 -5.06
CA LEU A 24 6.22 2.89 -6.19
C LEU A 24 6.94 3.65 -7.29
N LYS A 25 6.45 3.52 -8.52
CA LYS A 25 7.00 4.23 -9.67
C LYS A 25 6.87 5.74 -9.48
N PRO A 26 7.89 6.53 -9.88
CA PRO A 26 7.78 7.98 -9.84
C PRO A 26 6.73 8.50 -10.84
N GLY A 27 6.10 9.60 -10.48
CA GLY A 27 5.10 10.25 -11.34
C GLY A 27 4.23 11.23 -10.57
N PRO A 28 3.48 12.09 -11.26
CA PRO A 28 2.54 13.00 -10.61
C PRO A 28 1.50 12.23 -9.80
N GLY A 29 1.30 12.63 -8.54
CA GLY A 29 0.38 11.98 -7.62
C GLY A 29 1.04 10.95 -6.69
N LEU A 30 2.33 10.67 -6.85
CA LEU A 30 3.05 9.71 -6.00
C LEU A 30 2.97 10.09 -4.51
N ASP A 31 3.13 11.36 -4.18
CA ASP A 31 3.11 11.81 -2.78
C ASP A 31 1.73 11.62 -2.16
N GLU A 32 0.68 11.93 -2.90
CA GLU A 32 -0.70 11.73 -2.47
C GLU A 32 -1.01 10.26 -2.24
N VAL A 33 -0.57 9.40 -3.14
CA VAL A 33 -0.74 7.95 -3.00
C VAL A 33 0.04 7.43 -1.80
N THR A 34 1.29 7.82 -1.65
CA THR A 34 2.14 7.35 -0.57
C THR A 34 1.58 7.75 0.80
N SER A 35 1.16 9.00 0.96
CA SER A 35 0.64 9.48 2.24
C SER A 35 -0.77 9.00 2.54
N THR A 36 -1.63 8.89 1.53
CA THR A 36 -3.05 8.55 1.71
C THR A 36 -3.29 7.05 1.74
N CYS A 37 -2.75 6.31 0.79
CA CYS A 37 -3.04 4.88 0.67
C CYS A 37 -2.37 4.06 1.78
N SER A 38 -1.27 4.53 2.35
CA SER A 38 -0.57 3.84 3.43
C SER A 38 -1.29 3.88 4.78
N THR A 39 -2.34 4.70 4.94
CA THR A 39 -3.08 4.79 6.21
C THR A 39 -3.94 3.56 6.50
N CYS A 40 -4.43 2.88 5.49
CA CYS A 40 -5.35 1.74 5.63
C CYS A 40 -4.76 0.43 5.13
N HIS A 41 -3.87 0.50 4.16
CA HIS A 41 -3.28 -0.67 3.50
C HIS A 41 -1.78 -0.49 3.33
N THR A 42 -1.07 -1.60 3.14
CA THR A 42 0.29 -1.52 2.64
C THR A 42 0.26 -1.13 1.16
N LEU A 43 1.28 -0.40 0.71
CA LEU A 43 1.37 0.00 -0.70
C LEU A 43 1.51 -1.19 -1.65
N ASN A 44 1.83 -2.36 -1.13
CA ASN A 44 1.87 -3.58 -1.91
C ASN A 44 0.52 -3.95 -2.53
N TYR A 45 -0.58 -3.54 -1.90
CA TYR A 45 -1.92 -3.69 -2.45
C TYR A 45 -2.03 -3.11 -3.86
N ILE A 46 -1.39 -1.97 -4.10
CA ILE A 46 -1.37 -1.31 -5.40
C ILE A 46 -0.67 -2.19 -6.44
N LYS A 47 0.51 -2.71 -6.11
CA LYS A 47 1.26 -3.59 -7.02
C LYS A 47 0.52 -4.88 -7.33
N MET A 48 -0.08 -5.49 -6.31
CA MET A 48 -0.82 -6.74 -6.47
C MET A 48 -2.05 -6.59 -7.36
N ASN A 49 -2.70 -5.44 -7.32
CA ASN A 49 -3.92 -5.20 -8.08
C ASN A 49 -3.68 -4.53 -9.43
N SER A 50 -2.45 -4.16 -9.75
CA SER A 50 -2.11 -3.46 -11.00
C SER A 50 -2.43 -4.27 -12.26
N VAL A 51 -2.42 -5.60 -12.16
CA VAL A 51 -2.73 -6.50 -13.27
C VAL A 51 -4.22 -6.79 -13.40
N PHE A 52 -5.02 -6.40 -12.44
CA PHE A 52 -6.46 -6.67 -12.39
C PHE A 52 -7.32 -5.44 -12.60
N LEU A 53 -6.92 -4.29 -12.03
CA LEU A 53 -7.74 -3.09 -12.00
C LEU A 53 -7.43 -2.17 -13.18
N THR A 54 -8.45 -1.93 -14.00
CA THR A 54 -8.42 -0.93 -15.07
C THR A 54 -8.49 0.48 -14.48
N PRO A 55 -8.22 1.55 -15.25
CA PRO A 55 -8.41 2.92 -14.78
C PRO A 55 -9.80 3.19 -14.18
N ASP A 56 -10.85 2.71 -14.81
CA ASP A 56 -12.22 2.89 -14.29
C ASP A 56 -12.44 2.13 -12.98
N GLU A 57 -11.85 0.96 -12.85
CA GLU A 57 -11.93 0.17 -11.64
C GLU A 57 -11.12 0.80 -10.50
N TRP A 58 -9.96 1.40 -10.78
CA TRP A 58 -9.23 2.19 -9.81
C TRP A 58 -10.03 3.39 -9.32
N LYS A 59 -10.71 4.08 -10.22
CA LYS A 59 -11.59 5.19 -9.87
C LYS A 59 -12.69 4.74 -8.92
N ALA A 60 -13.32 3.61 -9.20
CA ALA A 60 -14.34 3.03 -8.33
C ALA A 60 -13.78 2.65 -6.96
N GLU A 61 -12.59 2.06 -6.91
CA GLU A 61 -11.93 1.69 -5.65
C GLU A 61 -11.59 2.91 -4.79
N VAL A 62 -11.02 3.96 -5.39
CA VAL A 62 -10.68 5.19 -4.67
C VAL A 62 -11.94 5.88 -4.14
N SER A 63 -12.99 5.95 -4.94
CA SER A 63 -14.28 6.51 -4.52
C SER A 63 -14.88 5.72 -3.36
N LYS A 64 -14.80 4.41 -3.41
CA LYS A 64 -15.28 3.52 -2.36
C LYS A 64 -14.51 3.73 -1.05
N MET A 65 -13.19 3.85 -1.10
CA MET A 65 -12.38 4.13 0.08
C MET A 65 -12.73 5.47 0.70
N GLN A 66 -12.96 6.49 -0.12
CA GLN A 66 -13.32 7.83 0.33
C GLN A 66 -14.71 7.86 0.97
N GLN A 67 -15.70 7.27 0.31
CA GLN A 67 -17.12 7.38 0.70
C GLN A 67 -17.58 6.32 1.68
N ALA A 68 -17.21 5.06 1.46
CA ALA A 68 -17.69 3.95 2.26
C ALA A 68 -16.83 3.67 3.49
N TYR A 69 -15.53 3.90 3.39
CA TYR A 69 -14.58 3.60 4.46
C TYR A 69 -14.04 4.84 5.18
N GLY A 70 -14.54 6.03 4.84
CA GLY A 70 -14.15 7.27 5.51
C GLY A 70 -12.69 7.66 5.28
N GLY A 71 -12.14 7.38 4.11
CA GLY A 71 -10.79 7.78 3.76
C GLY A 71 -10.60 9.29 3.96
N PRO A 72 -9.55 9.71 4.71
CA PRO A 72 -9.42 11.12 5.11
C PRO A 72 -8.75 11.96 4.03
N PHE A 73 -9.34 12.02 2.85
CA PHE A 73 -8.82 12.80 1.73
C PHE A 73 -9.96 13.41 0.91
N ASP A 74 -9.68 14.58 0.34
CA ASP A 74 -10.65 15.32 -0.44
C ASP A 74 -10.73 14.84 -1.91
N ASP A 75 -11.66 15.44 -2.66
CA ASP A 75 -11.88 15.04 -4.06
C ASP A 75 -10.68 15.36 -4.95
N ALA A 76 -9.97 16.46 -4.69
CA ALA A 76 -8.77 16.81 -5.45
C ALA A 76 -7.65 15.77 -5.23
N THR A 77 -7.47 15.33 -4.01
CA THR A 77 -6.53 14.26 -3.67
C THR A 77 -6.96 12.93 -4.31
N ALA A 78 -8.24 12.60 -4.25
CA ALA A 78 -8.79 11.41 -4.89
C ALA A 78 -8.52 11.41 -6.40
N GLU A 79 -8.71 12.54 -7.06
CA GLU A 79 -8.45 12.68 -8.50
C GLU A 79 -6.96 12.49 -8.82
N ALA A 80 -6.07 13.08 -8.03
CA ALA A 80 -4.62 12.90 -8.20
C ALA A 80 -4.21 11.44 -8.05
N ILE A 81 -4.77 10.74 -7.07
CA ILE A 81 -4.54 9.32 -6.85
C ILE A 81 -5.00 8.48 -8.04
N VAL A 82 -6.21 8.72 -8.53
CA VAL A 82 -6.75 8.00 -9.69
C VAL A 82 -5.88 8.22 -10.94
N LYS A 83 -5.46 9.44 -11.20
CA LYS A 83 -4.56 9.74 -12.32
C LYS A 83 -3.24 9.00 -12.21
N TYR A 84 -2.64 9.00 -11.04
CA TYR A 84 -1.38 8.30 -10.80
C TYR A 84 -1.55 6.79 -11.03
N LEU A 85 -2.55 6.17 -10.41
CA LEU A 85 -2.78 4.74 -10.53
C LEU A 85 -3.12 4.33 -11.97
N SER A 86 -3.90 5.15 -12.66
CA SER A 86 -4.27 4.91 -14.06
C SER A 86 -3.08 4.96 -15.00
N ALA A 87 -2.10 5.82 -14.71
CA ALA A 87 -0.91 5.97 -15.54
C ALA A 87 0.17 4.93 -15.24
N THR A 88 0.25 4.42 -14.01
CA THR A 88 1.39 3.62 -13.55
C THR A 88 1.05 2.17 -13.18
N TYR A 89 -0.15 1.92 -12.69
CA TYR A 89 -0.53 0.63 -12.09
C TYR A 89 -1.91 0.14 -12.51
N ALA A 90 -2.30 0.38 -13.75
CA ALA A 90 -3.57 -0.08 -14.25
C ALA A 90 -3.43 -1.18 -15.30
N ALA A 91 -4.37 -2.11 -15.28
CA ALA A 91 -4.54 -3.09 -16.34
C ALA A 91 -5.11 -2.42 -17.59
N ALA A 92 -4.87 -3.03 -18.76
CA ALA A 92 -5.49 -2.57 -19.99
C ALA A 92 -7.01 -2.62 -19.88
N PRO A 93 -7.75 -1.67 -20.51
CA PRO A 93 -9.21 -1.73 -20.54
C PRO A 93 -9.68 -3.08 -21.06
N LYS A 94 -10.69 -3.62 -20.40
CA LYS A 94 -11.33 -4.87 -20.84
C LYS A 94 -12.13 -4.58 -22.10
N SER A 95 -11.88 -5.35 -23.13
CA SER A 95 -12.66 -5.27 -24.39
C SER A 95 -13.98 -6.01 -24.26
#